data_35d1e4dfdd31b75a04e5b9af731c7d10
#
_entry.id   35d1e4dfdd31b75a04e5b9af731c7d10
#
_cell.length_a   1.000
_cell.length_b   1.000
_cell.length_c   1.000
_cell.angle_alpha   90.00
_cell.angle_beta   90.00
_cell.angle_gamma   90.00
#
_symmetry.space_group_name_H-M   'P 1'
#
loop_
_entity.id
_entity.type
_entity.pdbx_description
1 polymer ?
#
loop_
_entity_poly.entity_id
_entity_poly.type
_entity_poly.pdbx_seq_one_letter_code
_entity_poly.pdbx_strand_id
1 'polypeptide(L)'
;MFRTKRDNVPNHVRKSAHSLKPVRFVCYEPLAMTEFTIPVTWTGEQYARRYVLSTALVVADGGRFRVTRVSEAGGHGVPVVLVPGMFDNRRLYLWPGGGGLADTLADAGFEVWIVERRGTGGVALSTGARAGWEEVVCVDLPAVQRLIATQTDVPAFWVGHSFGGVALARAAAETMQRSQIAGLVLVNSAVDIPLLANRIVAATLGARLWRGVFPARRFGLGPEDEPVAALADAISWGAAERTGAGLSAVLGAVDVPVLVFTAPRDAIAPATRCARLARPFAGADARVQSAARRTGFARNHSHESPLLHPAATTDVFPFLRDWLVARTTAATHGSGTVELARRYRVQSTVELEAPAEAVFGVLSRRWSTLWPVRQRRVRDGVDPTEPDGLRSVRAQKVLGLWPIQEEIVCYRPPRLIEYRTIRGPVRNHLGHIQLTDLAGGRTRLDYRIAFDTPWWAPGQLLAAAIGTTWRRWSLPRLRRHLARQR
;
A
#
# COMPACT_ATOMS: atom_id res chain seq x y z
N MET A 1 41.18 -7.19 70.03
CA MET A 1 42.29 -7.95 69.44
C MET A 1 41.71 -9.26 68.85
N PHE A 2 41.28 -9.27 67.62
CA PHE A 2 41.13 -10.50 66.84
C PHE A 2 41.03 -10.09 65.36
N ARG A 3 41.97 -10.57 64.54
CA ARG A 3 42.14 -10.37 63.11
C ARG A 3 41.10 -11.26 62.35
N THR A 4 40.37 -10.72 61.45
CA THR A 4 39.56 -11.48 60.48
C THR A 4 40.36 -11.75 59.22
N LYS A 5 40.52 -13.01 58.87
CA LYS A 5 41.04 -13.51 57.60
C LYS A 5 40.09 -13.15 56.48
N ARG A 6 40.62 -12.61 55.38
CA ARG A 6 39.97 -12.55 54.09
C ARG A 6 40.26 -13.87 53.34
N ASP A 7 39.22 -14.59 53.01
CA ASP A 7 39.30 -15.71 52.06
C ASP A 7 39.08 -15.20 50.63
N ASN A 8 40.07 -15.51 49.78
CA ASN A 8 40.06 -15.30 48.36
C ASN A 8 39.07 -16.30 47.70
N VAL A 9 38.13 -15.75 46.90
CA VAL A 9 37.31 -16.51 45.93
C VAL A 9 37.75 -16.12 44.52
N PRO A 10 38.08 -17.08 43.64
CA PRO A 10 38.58 -16.75 42.31
C PRO A 10 37.44 -16.33 41.35
N ASN A 11 37.61 -15.16 40.75
CA ASN A 11 36.84 -14.67 39.62
C ASN A 11 37.22 -15.44 38.35
N HIS A 12 36.43 -16.37 37.92
CA HIS A 12 36.42 -16.80 36.51
C HIS A 12 35.07 -17.43 36.12
N VAL A 13 34.07 -16.64 35.75
CA VAL A 13 33.09 -16.97 34.69
C VAL A 13 32.80 -15.66 33.96
N ARG A 14 33.61 -15.33 32.95
CA ARG A 14 33.21 -14.42 31.89
C ARG A 14 32.16 -15.11 31.07
N LYS A 15 30.88 -14.79 31.27
CA LYS A 15 29.84 -15.06 30.31
C LYS A 15 30.12 -14.20 29.06
N SER A 16 30.57 -14.81 28.00
CA SER A 16 30.62 -14.22 26.67
C SER A 16 29.17 -13.86 26.28
N ALA A 17 28.80 -12.61 26.45
CA ALA A 17 27.64 -12.04 25.81
C ALA A 17 27.94 -12.03 24.30
N HIS A 18 27.43 -13.03 23.57
CA HIS A 18 27.32 -12.91 22.13
C HIS A 18 26.40 -11.71 21.86
N SER A 19 27.00 -10.61 21.49
CA SER A 19 26.34 -9.46 20.88
C SER A 19 25.63 -9.98 19.63
N LEU A 20 24.32 -10.19 19.74
CA LEU A 20 23.46 -10.32 18.59
C LEU A 20 23.56 -8.99 17.84
N LYS A 21 24.28 -9.00 16.71
CA LYS A 21 24.28 -7.87 15.78
C LYS A 21 22.83 -7.54 15.47
N PRO A 22 22.42 -6.26 15.52
CA PRO A 22 21.08 -5.89 15.10
C PRO A 22 20.89 -6.40 13.67
N VAL A 23 19.84 -7.19 13.45
CA VAL A 23 19.39 -7.57 12.12
C VAL A 23 18.99 -6.27 11.44
N ARG A 24 19.90 -5.68 10.67
CA ARG A 24 19.53 -4.63 9.71
C ARG A 24 18.65 -5.33 8.70
N PHE A 25 17.37 -4.95 8.66
CA PHE A 25 16.52 -5.22 7.51
C PHE A 25 17.14 -4.47 6.32
N VAL A 26 17.98 -5.16 5.59
CA VAL A 26 18.44 -4.70 4.28
C VAL A 26 17.29 -5.06 3.35
N CYS A 27 16.31 -4.15 3.21
CA CYS A 27 15.66 -4.07 1.92
C CYS A 27 16.81 -3.86 0.94
N TYR A 28 16.99 -4.77 0.01
CA TYR A 28 17.87 -4.54 -1.14
C TYR A 28 17.57 -3.12 -1.60
N GLU A 29 18.63 -2.33 -1.84
CA GLU A 29 18.49 -1.04 -2.53
C GLU A 29 17.46 -1.22 -3.64
N PRO A 30 16.55 -0.24 -3.88
CA PRO A 30 15.58 -0.36 -4.95
C PRO A 30 16.35 -0.79 -6.18
N LEU A 31 16.18 -2.06 -6.57
CA LEU A 31 16.87 -2.68 -7.68
C LEU A 31 16.79 -1.68 -8.83
N ALA A 32 17.92 -1.14 -9.22
CA ALA A 32 18.07 -0.31 -10.40
C ALA A 32 17.21 -0.96 -11.46
N MET A 33 16.31 -0.19 -12.08
CA MET A 33 15.30 -0.61 -13.05
C MET A 33 15.84 -1.68 -13.98
N THR A 34 15.91 -2.92 -13.54
CA THR A 34 16.03 -4.06 -14.43
C THR A 34 14.73 -4.06 -15.22
N GLU A 35 14.82 -3.89 -16.53
CA GLU A 35 13.68 -3.98 -17.43
C GLU A 35 12.95 -5.30 -17.17
N PHE A 36 11.90 -5.24 -16.38
CA PHE A 36 11.02 -6.37 -16.16
C PHE A 36 10.15 -6.49 -17.41
N THR A 37 10.65 -7.24 -18.39
CA THR A 37 9.76 -7.78 -19.41
C THR A 37 8.90 -8.80 -18.69
N ILE A 38 7.66 -8.46 -18.36
CA ILE A 38 6.68 -9.41 -17.88
C ILE A 38 6.02 -10.01 -19.12
N PRO A 39 6.45 -11.18 -19.62
CA PRO A 39 5.72 -11.88 -20.66
C PRO A 39 4.47 -12.48 -19.99
N VAL A 40 3.37 -11.77 -20.04
CA VAL A 40 2.11 -12.22 -19.48
C VAL A 40 1.30 -12.86 -20.60
N THR A 41 1.33 -14.18 -20.68
CA THR A 41 0.36 -14.91 -21.49
C THR A 41 -0.86 -15.20 -20.63
N TRP A 42 -1.98 -14.59 -20.98
CA TRP A 42 -3.25 -14.81 -20.29
C TRP A 42 -3.95 -16.04 -20.86
N THR A 43 -4.38 -16.94 -19.98
CA THR A 43 -5.29 -18.04 -20.31
C THR A 43 -6.65 -17.72 -19.72
N GLY A 44 -7.69 -17.71 -20.57
CA GLY A 44 -9.07 -17.43 -20.15
C GLY A 44 -9.83 -18.71 -19.83
N GLU A 45 -10.62 -18.71 -18.77
CA GLU A 45 -11.55 -19.77 -18.39
C GLU A 45 -12.90 -19.14 -18.02
N GLN A 46 -14.01 -19.71 -18.53
CA GLN A 46 -15.35 -19.26 -18.15
C GLN A 46 -15.63 -19.63 -16.68
N TYR A 47 -16.03 -18.65 -15.88
CA TYR A 47 -16.35 -18.85 -14.46
C TYR A 47 -17.74 -18.30 -14.14
N ALA A 48 -18.53 -19.10 -13.41
CA ALA A 48 -19.85 -18.73 -12.85
C ALA A 48 -20.76 -17.94 -13.80
N ARG A 49 -20.90 -18.33 -15.07
CA ARG A 49 -21.76 -17.77 -16.12
C ARG A 49 -21.52 -16.31 -16.53
N ARG A 50 -20.98 -15.45 -15.67
CA ARG A 50 -20.83 -14.00 -15.91
C ARG A 50 -19.39 -13.54 -16.06
N TYR A 51 -18.42 -14.25 -15.48
CA TYR A 51 -17.04 -13.80 -15.39
C TYR A 51 -16.10 -14.65 -16.22
N VAL A 52 -15.06 -14.00 -16.69
CA VAL A 52 -13.88 -14.65 -17.26
C VAL A 52 -12.77 -14.62 -16.21
N LEU A 53 -12.25 -15.79 -15.86
CA LEU A 53 -11.00 -15.90 -15.13
C LEU A 53 -9.86 -15.83 -16.14
N SER A 54 -9.14 -14.75 -16.13
CA SER A 54 -7.89 -14.64 -16.86
C SER A 54 -6.73 -14.95 -15.91
N THR A 55 -5.99 -16.02 -16.19
CA THR A 55 -4.87 -16.45 -15.35
C THR A 55 -3.56 -16.25 -16.08
N ALA A 56 -2.57 -15.67 -15.41
CA ALA A 56 -1.24 -15.48 -15.92
C ALA A 56 -0.18 -15.95 -14.94
N LEU A 57 0.92 -16.47 -15.47
CA LEU A 57 2.13 -16.74 -14.73
C LEU A 57 3.06 -15.53 -14.86
N VAL A 58 3.33 -14.86 -13.77
CA VAL A 58 4.24 -13.72 -13.70
C VAL A 58 5.62 -14.22 -13.32
N VAL A 59 6.64 -13.76 -14.05
CA VAL A 59 8.04 -14.06 -13.77
C VAL A 59 8.70 -12.78 -13.26
N ALA A 60 9.25 -12.82 -12.07
CA ALA A 60 9.97 -11.71 -11.49
C ALA A 60 11.14 -12.22 -10.65
N ASP A 61 12.33 -11.64 -10.84
CA ASP A 61 13.56 -12.02 -10.13
C ASP A 61 13.78 -13.55 -10.09
N GLY A 62 13.71 -14.20 -11.25
CA GLY A 62 13.90 -15.66 -11.40
C GLY A 62 12.81 -16.52 -10.79
N GLY A 63 11.91 -15.96 -9.99
CA GLY A 63 10.76 -16.65 -9.39
C GLY A 63 9.51 -16.55 -10.25
N ARG A 64 8.57 -17.47 -10.04
CA ARG A 64 7.28 -17.49 -10.71
C ARG A 64 6.15 -17.49 -9.71
N PHE A 65 5.12 -16.71 -9.97
CA PHE A 65 3.88 -16.67 -9.19
C PHE A 65 2.67 -16.49 -10.13
N ARG A 66 1.49 -16.82 -9.65
CA ARG A 66 0.27 -16.77 -10.45
C ARG A 66 -0.55 -15.55 -10.09
N VAL A 67 -1.11 -14.89 -11.11
CA VAL A 67 -2.12 -13.86 -10.96
C VAL A 67 -3.39 -14.32 -11.66
N THR A 68 -4.51 -14.28 -10.96
CA THR A 68 -5.84 -14.57 -11.53
C THR A 68 -6.64 -13.28 -11.52
N ARG A 69 -7.14 -12.86 -12.67
CA ARG A 69 -8.04 -11.72 -12.84
C ARG A 69 -9.47 -12.22 -13.01
N VAL A 70 -10.40 -11.65 -12.27
CA VAL A 70 -11.84 -11.89 -12.38
C VAL A 70 -12.47 -10.62 -12.90
N SER A 71 -13.06 -10.65 -14.09
CA SER A 71 -13.71 -9.50 -14.69
C SER A 71 -14.93 -9.90 -15.51
N GLU A 72 -15.89 -9.01 -15.65
CA GLU A 72 -16.89 -9.13 -16.72
C GLU A 72 -16.21 -9.01 -18.09
N ALA A 73 -16.78 -9.67 -19.10
CA ALA A 73 -16.25 -9.58 -20.46
C ALA A 73 -16.28 -8.12 -20.94
N GLY A 74 -15.11 -7.53 -21.15
CA GLY A 74 -14.93 -6.15 -21.64
C GLY A 74 -15.04 -5.04 -20.60
N GLY A 75 -15.17 -5.35 -19.30
CA GLY A 75 -15.24 -4.36 -18.23
C GLY A 75 -13.86 -3.95 -17.69
N HIS A 76 -13.67 -2.65 -17.46
CA HIS A 76 -12.53 -2.10 -16.72
C HIS A 76 -13.06 -1.45 -15.43
N GLY A 77 -13.00 -2.19 -14.34
CA GLY A 77 -13.38 -1.71 -13.01
C GLY A 77 -12.20 -1.11 -12.24
N VAL A 78 -12.48 -0.56 -11.06
CA VAL A 78 -11.41 -0.19 -10.11
C VAL A 78 -10.70 -1.46 -9.66
N PRO A 79 -9.35 -1.53 -9.73
CA PRO A 79 -8.63 -2.74 -9.36
C PRO A 79 -8.71 -3.02 -7.87
N VAL A 80 -9.00 -4.28 -7.50
CA VAL A 80 -8.88 -4.80 -6.13
C VAL A 80 -7.99 -6.03 -6.15
N VAL A 81 -6.90 -6.00 -5.38
CA VAL A 81 -5.94 -7.10 -5.30
C VAL A 81 -6.16 -7.88 -4.01
N LEU A 82 -6.34 -9.19 -4.12
CA LEU A 82 -6.56 -10.11 -3.01
C LEU A 82 -5.31 -10.97 -2.79
N VAL A 83 -4.75 -10.95 -1.57
CA VAL A 83 -3.51 -11.64 -1.19
C VAL A 83 -3.82 -12.69 -0.13
N PRO A 84 -3.77 -13.98 -0.45
CA PRO A 84 -3.97 -15.07 0.51
C PRO A 84 -2.89 -15.11 1.58
N GLY A 85 -3.23 -15.73 2.70
CA GLY A 85 -2.34 -15.98 3.80
C GLY A 85 -1.36 -17.14 3.60
N MET A 86 -0.77 -17.59 4.70
CA MET A 86 0.03 -18.79 4.77
C MET A 86 -0.87 -20.02 4.58
N PHE A 87 -0.41 -21.02 3.87
CA PHE A 87 -1.13 -22.27 3.56
C PHE A 87 -2.35 -22.13 2.64
N ASP A 88 -2.67 -20.89 2.20
CA ASP A 88 -3.85 -20.56 1.39
C ASP A 88 -3.52 -20.31 -0.09
N ASN A 89 -4.56 -20.37 -0.92
CA ASN A 89 -4.52 -20.04 -2.33
C ASN A 89 -5.76 -19.23 -2.74
N ARG A 90 -5.98 -19.03 -4.05
CA ARG A 90 -7.12 -18.27 -4.58
C ARG A 90 -8.50 -18.76 -4.14
N ARG A 91 -8.65 -20.04 -3.71
CA ARG A 91 -9.92 -20.61 -3.24
C ARG A 91 -10.43 -19.96 -1.95
N LEU A 92 -9.57 -19.23 -1.24
CA LEU A 92 -9.98 -18.39 -0.12
C LEU A 92 -11.00 -17.32 -0.55
N TYR A 93 -10.89 -16.83 -1.79
CA TYR A 93 -11.70 -15.75 -2.34
C TYR A 93 -12.62 -16.19 -3.48
N LEU A 94 -12.22 -17.24 -4.22
CA LEU A 94 -12.99 -17.85 -5.33
C LEU A 94 -13.55 -19.19 -4.86
N TRP A 95 -14.84 -19.24 -4.54
CA TRP A 95 -15.45 -20.49 -4.12
C TRP A 95 -15.83 -21.36 -5.32
N PRO A 96 -15.69 -22.68 -5.21
CA PRO A 96 -16.26 -23.57 -6.20
C PRO A 96 -17.78 -23.30 -6.36
N GLY A 97 -18.20 -22.99 -7.58
CA GLY A 97 -19.61 -22.67 -7.85
C GLY A 97 -20.01 -21.19 -7.68
N GLY A 98 -19.09 -20.34 -7.26
CA GLY A 98 -19.33 -18.89 -7.11
C GLY A 98 -19.76 -18.48 -5.70
N GLY A 99 -19.95 -17.17 -5.51
CA GLY A 99 -20.42 -16.57 -4.25
C GLY A 99 -19.31 -16.25 -3.24
N GLY A 100 -18.04 -16.33 -3.63
CA GLY A 100 -16.91 -15.89 -2.83
C GLY A 100 -16.77 -14.36 -2.78
N LEU A 101 -15.78 -13.88 -2.02
CA LEU A 101 -15.52 -12.44 -1.93
C LEU A 101 -15.16 -11.86 -3.32
N ALA A 102 -14.41 -12.59 -4.15
CA ALA A 102 -14.06 -12.15 -5.49
C ALA A 102 -15.28 -11.89 -6.36
N ASP A 103 -16.27 -12.77 -6.30
CA ASP A 103 -17.54 -12.61 -7.05
C ASP A 103 -18.32 -11.39 -6.54
N THR A 104 -18.42 -11.23 -5.20
CA THR A 104 -19.11 -10.09 -4.58
C THR A 104 -18.50 -8.76 -5.01
N LEU A 105 -17.18 -8.69 -5.13
CA LEU A 105 -16.48 -7.48 -5.57
C LEU A 105 -16.62 -7.27 -7.07
N ALA A 106 -16.55 -8.33 -7.88
CA ALA A 106 -16.78 -8.24 -9.31
C ALA A 106 -18.23 -7.82 -9.65
N ASP A 107 -19.23 -8.35 -8.92
CA ASP A 107 -20.64 -7.90 -9.01
C ASP A 107 -20.82 -6.41 -8.65
N ALA A 108 -19.95 -5.86 -7.82
CA ALA A 108 -19.94 -4.44 -7.48
C ALA A 108 -19.16 -3.57 -8.48
N GLY A 109 -18.69 -4.14 -9.59
CA GLY A 109 -17.98 -3.45 -10.66
C GLY A 109 -16.47 -3.28 -10.43
N PHE A 110 -15.89 -4.00 -9.48
CA PHE A 110 -14.43 -4.03 -9.32
C PHE A 110 -13.78 -5.00 -10.29
N GLU A 111 -12.55 -4.68 -10.71
CA GLU A 111 -11.68 -5.61 -11.39
C GLU A 111 -10.84 -6.35 -10.35
N VAL A 112 -11.13 -7.61 -10.11
CA VAL A 112 -10.53 -8.38 -9.02
C VAL A 112 -9.29 -9.13 -9.48
N TRP A 113 -8.19 -8.96 -8.76
CA TRP A 113 -6.90 -9.61 -8.99
C TRP A 113 -6.54 -10.47 -7.79
N ILE A 114 -6.21 -11.73 -7.97
CA ILE A 114 -5.81 -12.64 -6.88
C ILE A 114 -4.37 -13.07 -7.12
N VAL A 115 -3.51 -12.87 -6.12
CA VAL A 115 -2.09 -13.17 -6.19
C VAL A 115 -1.81 -14.46 -5.44
N GLU A 116 -1.39 -15.51 -6.14
CA GLU A 116 -0.92 -16.76 -5.55
C GLU A 116 0.60 -16.76 -5.57
N ARG A 117 1.21 -16.83 -4.40
CA ARG A 117 2.63 -16.67 -4.16
C ARG A 117 3.49 -17.73 -4.88
N ARG A 118 4.79 -17.49 -4.92
CA ARG A 118 5.79 -18.47 -5.35
C ARG A 118 5.64 -19.77 -4.56
N GLY A 119 5.59 -20.91 -5.25
CA GLY A 119 5.43 -22.22 -4.64
C GLY A 119 4.04 -22.55 -4.11
N THR A 120 3.03 -21.73 -4.38
CA THR A 120 1.62 -21.99 -4.03
C THR A 120 0.74 -21.95 -5.29
N GLY A 121 -0.53 -22.33 -5.17
CA GLY A 121 -1.49 -22.30 -6.29
C GLY A 121 -1.11 -23.21 -7.46
N GLY A 122 -0.36 -24.30 -7.23
CA GLY A 122 0.13 -25.20 -8.27
C GLY A 122 1.30 -24.63 -9.10
N VAL A 123 1.90 -23.52 -8.68
CA VAL A 123 3.13 -22.98 -9.29
C VAL A 123 4.33 -23.66 -8.65
N ALA A 124 5.09 -24.41 -9.46
CA ALA A 124 6.31 -25.05 -8.98
C ALA A 124 7.37 -24.01 -8.56
N LEU A 125 8.13 -24.33 -7.53
CA LEU A 125 9.31 -23.54 -7.15
C LEU A 125 10.31 -23.49 -8.31
N SER A 126 10.80 -22.29 -8.61
CA SER A 126 11.86 -22.12 -9.59
C SER A 126 13.20 -22.50 -8.97
N THR A 127 14.02 -23.22 -9.72
CA THR A 127 15.37 -23.60 -9.28
C THR A 127 16.21 -22.34 -9.03
N GLY A 128 16.80 -22.25 -7.84
CA GLY A 128 17.66 -21.12 -7.45
C GLY A 128 16.90 -19.87 -6.97
N ALA A 129 15.59 -19.78 -7.16
CA ALA A 129 14.79 -18.67 -6.65
C ALA A 129 14.27 -18.96 -5.25
N ARG A 130 14.39 -18.00 -4.36
CA ARG A 130 13.80 -18.07 -3.02
C ARG A 130 12.29 -17.82 -3.10
N ALA A 131 11.51 -18.48 -2.26
CA ALA A 131 10.06 -18.34 -2.17
C ALA A 131 9.64 -18.04 -0.71
N GLY A 132 10.00 -16.87 -0.24
CA GLY A 132 9.66 -16.37 1.08
C GLY A 132 8.73 -15.16 1.04
N TRP A 133 8.39 -14.63 2.21
CA TRP A 133 7.62 -13.41 2.34
C TRP A 133 8.43 -12.15 2.00
N GLU A 134 9.77 -12.21 2.11
CA GLU A 134 10.64 -11.12 1.65
C GLU A 134 10.49 -10.91 0.14
N GLU A 135 10.46 -11.99 -0.65
CA GLU A 135 10.25 -11.90 -2.10
C GLU A 135 8.83 -11.39 -2.43
N VAL A 136 7.83 -11.79 -1.66
CA VAL A 136 6.46 -11.26 -1.82
C VAL A 136 6.45 -9.74 -1.62
N VAL A 137 7.10 -9.23 -0.57
CA VAL A 137 7.17 -7.79 -0.25
C VAL A 137 8.02 -7.02 -1.24
N CYS A 138 9.23 -7.53 -1.54
CA CYS A 138 10.21 -6.77 -2.31
C CYS A 138 10.03 -6.89 -3.82
N VAL A 139 9.41 -7.97 -4.29
CA VAL A 139 9.36 -8.32 -5.72
C VAL A 139 7.94 -8.53 -6.23
N ASP A 140 7.19 -9.48 -5.63
CA ASP A 140 5.94 -9.97 -6.24
C ASP A 140 4.82 -8.91 -6.17
N LEU A 141 4.57 -8.31 -5.01
CA LEU A 141 3.54 -7.26 -4.89
C LEU A 141 3.87 -5.98 -5.69
N PRO A 142 5.11 -5.47 -5.70
CA PRO A 142 5.50 -4.41 -6.63
C PRO A 142 5.35 -4.79 -8.10
N ALA A 143 5.61 -6.05 -8.48
CA ALA A 143 5.42 -6.50 -9.86
C ALA A 143 3.94 -6.53 -10.25
N VAL A 144 3.05 -7.00 -9.36
CA VAL A 144 1.59 -6.92 -9.57
C VAL A 144 1.12 -5.47 -9.69
N GLN A 145 1.61 -4.58 -8.84
CA GLN A 145 1.27 -3.16 -8.92
C GLN A 145 1.67 -2.56 -10.27
N ARG A 146 2.87 -2.86 -10.77
CA ARG A 146 3.30 -2.44 -12.10
C ARG A 146 2.45 -3.06 -13.21
N LEU A 147 2.12 -4.35 -13.10
CA LEU A 147 1.27 -5.03 -14.07
C LEU A 147 -0.11 -4.34 -14.18
N ILE A 148 -0.73 -4.00 -13.05
CA ILE A 148 -1.99 -3.24 -13.04
C ILE A 148 -1.79 -1.86 -13.66
N ALA A 149 -0.70 -1.17 -13.35
CA ALA A 149 -0.40 0.15 -13.88
C ALA A 149 -0.17 0.18 -15.42
N THR A 150 0.14 -0.97 -16.04
CA THR A 150 0.15 -1.08 -17.52
C THR A 150 -1.26 -1.08 -18.14
N GLN A 151 -2.29 -1.37 -17.36
CA GLN A 151 -3.65 -1.52 -17.84
C GLN A 151 -4.56 -0.35 -17.44
N THR A 152 -4.28 0.29 -16.30
CA THR A 152 -5.07 1.41 -15.79
C THR A 152 -4.24 2.34 -14.91
N ASP A 153 -4.54 3.64 -14.96
CA ASP A 153 -3.96 4.64 -14.05
C ASP A 153 -4.72 4.72 -12.71
N VAL A 154 -5.79 3.93 -12.54
CA VAL A 154 -6.61 3.95 -11.32
C VAL A 154 -5.87 3.22 -10.21
N PRO A 155 -5.65 3.86 -9.03
CA PRO A 155 -5.05 3.21 -7.88
C PRO A 155 -5.85 1.99 -7.43
N ALA A 156 -5.14 0.91 -7.09
CA ALA A 156 -5.76 -0.34 -6.65
C ALA A 156 -6.05 -0.35 -5.14
N PHE A 157 -7.15 -0.97 -4.74
CA PHE A 157 -7.34 -1.44 -3.37
C PHE A 157 -6.62 -2.77 -3.17
N TRP A 158 -6.15 -3.00 -1.94
CA TRP A 158 -5.41 -4.21 -1.60
C TRP A 158 -5.99 -4.86 -0.35
N VAL A 159 -6.36 -6.11 -0.46
CA VAL A 159 -6.97 -6.90 0.61
C VAL A 159 -6.07 -8.09 0.93
N GLY A 160 -5.53 -8.16 2.12
CA GLY A 160 -4.68 -9.26 2.56
C GLY A 160 -5.28 -10.03 3.73
N HIS A 161 -5.23 -11.35 3.68
CA HIS A 161 -5.65 -12.22 4.77
C HIS A 161 -4.45 -12.75 5.55
N SER A 162 -4.56 -12.80 6.87
CA SER A 162 -3.57 -13.40 7.75
C SER A 162 -2.16 -12.85 7.47
N PHE A 163 -1.18 -13.69 7.22
CA PHE A 163 0.18 -13.25 6.90
C PHE A 163 0.29 -12.55 5.52
N GLY A 164 -0.65 -12.80 4.60
CA GLY A 164 -0.77 -12.02 3.36
C GLY A 164 -1.07 -10.55 3.61
N GLY A 165 -1.88 -10.24 4.63
CA GLY A 165 -2.10 -8.85 5.06
C GLY A 165 -0.89 -8.23 5.76
N VAL A 166 -0.10 -9.03 6.48
CA VAL A 166 1.18 -8.59 7.06
C VAL A 166 2.17 -8.20 5.97
N ALA A 167 2.37 -9.06 4.97
CA ALA A 167 3.23 -8.81 3.82
C ALA A 167 2.76 -7.59 3.02
N LEU A 168 1.46 -7.46 2.81
CA LEU A 168 0.85 -6.33 2.12
C LEU A 168 1.09 -5.01 2.86
N ALA A 169 0.88 -4.96 4.17
CA ALA A 169 1.12 -3.77 4.98
C ALA A 169 2.59 -3.34 4.92
N ARG A 170 3.51 -4.31 4.95
CA ARG A 170 4.95 -4.06 4.82
C ARG A 170 5.31 -3.57 3.42
N ALA A 171 4.81 -4.21 2.36
CA ALA A 171 5.06 -3.78 0.99
C ALA A 171 4.54 -2.37 0.73
N ALA A 172 3.36 -2.02 1.25
CA ALA A 172 2.81 -0.67 1.14
C ALA A 172 3.67 0.38 1.86
N ALA A 173 4.35 0.01 2.95
CA ALA A 173 5.25 0.90 3.68
C ALA A 173 6.62 1.07 3.01
N GLU A 174 7.18 0.00 2.43
CA GLU A 174 8.58 -0.09 2.05
C GLU A 174 8.82 -0.07 0.53
N THR A 175 8.01 -0.79 -0.27
CA THR A 175 8.38 -1.14 -1.65
C THR A 175 7.38 -0.72 -2.71
N MET A 176 6.10 -0.58 -2.37
CA MET A 176 5.06 -0.20 -3.33
C MET A 176 4.96 1.31 -3.53
N GLN A 177 4.55 1.71 -4.72
CA GLN A 177 4.24 3.11 -5.02
C GLN A 177 2.91 3.51 -4.37
N ARG A 178 2.96 4.38 -3.36
CA ARG A 178 1.78 4.79 -2.58
C ARG A 178 0.70 5.47 -3.37
N SER A 179 1.08 6.25 -4.39
CA SER A 179 0.13 6.92 -5.28
C SER A 179 -0.74 5.94 -6.08
N GLN A 180 -0.36 4.66 -6.15
CA GLN A 180 -1.10 3.59 -6.82
C GLN A 180 -1.86 2.70 -5.82
N ILE A 181 -1.94 3.09 -4.54
CA ILE A 181 -2.70 2.38 -3.51
C ILE A 181 -3.90 3.24 -3.12
N ALA A 182 -5.12 2.75 -3.39
CA ALA A 182 -6.36 3.41 -3.01
C ALA A 182 -6.73 3.18 -1.53
N GLY A 183 -6.33 2.05 -0.97
CA GLY A 183 -6.55 1.67 0.41
C GLY A 183 -6.16 0.24 0.70
N LEU A 184 -6.02 -0.09 1.98
CA LEU A 184 -5.65 -1.41 2.48
C LEU A 184 -6.77 -2.01 3.33
N VAL A 185 -7.02 -3.29 3.17
CA VAL A 185 -7.87 -4.10 4.06
C VAL A 185 -7.05 -5.26 4.60
N LEU A 186 -6.83 -5.31 5.90
CA LEU A 186 -6.03 -6.32 6.58
C LEU A 186 -6.98 -7.22 7.38
N VAL A 187 -7.29 -8.39 6.83
CA VAL A 187 -8.25 -9.35 7.42
C VAL A 187 -7.50 -10.32 8.31
N ASN A 188 -7.79 -10.32 9.60
CA ASN A 188 -7.20 -11.22 10.59
C ASN A 188 -5.67 -11.29 10.51
N SER A 189 -5.02 -10.14 10.36
CA SER A 189 -3.59 -10.01 10.15
C SER A 189 -2.86 -9.63 11.43
N ALA A 190 -1.87 -10.40 11.83
CA ALA A 190 -1.00 -10.13 12.96
C ALA A 190 0.40 -10.71 12.71
N VAL A 191 1.44 -9.97 13.08
CA VAL A 191 2.85 -10.39 12.88
C VAL A 191 3.30 -11.36 13.98
N ASP A 192 2.98 -11.03 15.23
CA ASP A 192 3.38 -11.81 16.38
C ASP A 192 2.31 -12.84 16.74
N ILE A 193 2.51 -14.09 16.34
CA ILE A 193 1.58 -15.21 16.51
C ILE A 193 2.23 -16.28 17.41
N PRO A 194 2.01 -16.26 18.74
CA PRO A 194 2.74 -17.12 19.69
C PRO A 194 2.50 -18.61 19.50
N LEU A 195 1.25 -19.02 19.24
CA LEU A 195 0.92 -20.44 19.04
C LEU A 195 1.49 -21.01 17.76
N LEU A 196 1.59 -20.16 16.72
CA LEU A 196 2.18 -20.54 15.46
C LEU A 196 3.71 -20.58 15.54
N ALA A 197 4.33 -19.70 16.31
CA ALA A 197 5.79 -19.65 16.45
C ALA A 197 6.38 -21.00 16.90
N ASN A 198 5.81 -21.66 17.91
CA ASN A 198 6.29 -22.96 18.40
C ASN A 198 6.03 -24.08 17.39
N ARG A 199 4.87 -24.07 16.71
CA ARG A 199 4.54 -25.06 15.68
C ARG A 199 5.36 -24.84 14.41
N ILE A 200 5.55 -23.58 13.99
CA ILE A 200 6.37 -23.22 12.84
C ILE A 200 7.85 -23.52 13.12
N VAL A 201 8.36 -23.27 14.33
CA VAL A 201 9.73 -23.64 14.71
C VAL A 201 9.91 -25.16 14.64
N ALA A 202 8.98 -25.95 15.17
CA ALA A 202 9.01 -27.39 15.07
C ALA A 202 8.90 -27.87 13.61
N ALA A 203 8.05 -27.23 12.81
CA ALA A 203 7.90 -27.51 11.39
C ALA A 203 9.15 -27.12 10.58
N THR A 204 9.79 -25.98 10.90
CA THR A 204 11.01 -25.53 10.22
C THR A 204 12.22 -26.40 10.53
N LEU A 205 12.32 -26.89 11.78
CA LEU A 205 13.33 -27.89 12.16
C LEU A 205 13.10 -29.22 11.45
N GLY A 206 11.83 -29.67 11.33
CA GLY A 206 11.46 -30.85 10.54
C GLY A 206 11.61 -30.64 9.03
N ALA A 207 11.38 -29.44 8.53
CA ALA A 207 11.35 -29.12 7.10
C ALA A 207 12.73 -29.10 6.43
N ARG A 208 13.83 -29.00 7.18
CA ARG A 208 15.17 -29.35 6.65
C ARG A 208 15.22 -30.76 6.08
N LEU A 209 14.32 -31.64 6.53
CA LEU A 209 14.12 -32.99 6.03
C LEU A 209 13.22 -33.06 4.79
N TRP A 210 12.48 -31.96 4.44
CA TRP A 210 11.41 -31.94 3.43
C TRP A 210 11.75 -31.21 2.13
N ARG A 211 13.01 -31.17 1.73
CA ARG A 211 13.43 -30.60 0.43
C ARG A 211 12.94 -29.17 0.15
N GLY A 212 12.86 -28.33 1.17
CA GLY A 212 12.53 -26.91 1.03
C GLY A 212 11.03 -26.56 1.04
N VAL A 213 10.14 -27.54 1.18
CA VAL A 213 8.68 -27.35 1.27
C VAL A 213 8.13 -28.09 2.49
N PHE A 214 7.34 -27.40 3.30
CA PHE A 214 6.62 -27.99 4.43
C PHE A 214 5.27 -28.52 3.96
N PRO A 215 4.93 -29.81 4.18
CA PRO A 215 3.72 -30.45 3.66
C PRO A 215 2.48 -30.10 4.50
N ALA A 216 2.07 -28.84 4.52
CA ALA A 216 0.99 -28.32 5.36
C ALA A 216 -0.36 -28.99 5.07
N ARG A 217 -0.62 -29.36 3.82
CA ARG A 217 -1.83 -30.11 3.40
C ARG A 217 -1.96 -31.42 4.14
N ARG A 218 -0.84 -32.14 4.31
CA ARG A 218 -0.81 -33.43 5.02
C ARG A 218 -1.20 -33.31 6.49
N PHE A 219 -0.97 -32.12 7.09
CA PHE A 219 -1.30 -31.83 8.48
C PHE A 219 -2.64 -31.09 8.64
N GLY A 220 -3.40 -30.91 7.55
CA GLY A 220 -4.69 -30.23 7.58
C GLY A 220 -4.61 -28.73 7.95
N LEU A 221 -3.47 -28.08 7.66
CA LEU A 221 -3.26 -26.65 8.00
C LEU A 221 -3.79 -25.71 6.92
N GLY A 222 -4.08 -26.22 5.73
CA GLY A 222 -4.63 -25.45 4.62
C GLY A 222 -4.52 -26.21 3.29
N PRO A 223 -5.00 -25.62 2.19
CA PRO A 223 -4.99 -26.25 0.87
C PRO A 223 -3.62 -26.27 0.19
N GLU A 224 -2.63 -25.53 0.68
CA GLU A 224 -1.29 -25.41 0.10
C GLU A 224 -0.19 -25.88 1.03
N ASP A 225 0.84 -26.50 0.45
CA ASP A 225 2.11 -26.75 1.13
C ASP A 225 2.91 -25.44 1.14
N GLU A 226 3.71 -25.21 2.17
CA GLU A 226 4.38 -23.93 2.40
C GLU A 226 5.89 -24.01 2.14
N PRO A 227 6.47 -23.10 1.35
CA PRO A 227 7.91 -22.97 1.25
C PRO A 227 8.56 -22.69 2.61
N VAL A 228 9.64 -23.42 2.93
CA VAL A 228 10.36 -23.28 4.21
C VAL A 228 10.87 -21.85 4.40
N ALA A 229 11.24 -21.17 3.32
CA ALA A 229 11.66 -19.77 3.35
C ALA A 229 10.56 -18.87 3.89
N ALA A 230 9.29 -19.10 3.52
CA ALA A 230 8.16 -18.32 4.02
C ALA A 230 7.93 -18.54 5.54
N LEU A 231 8.08 -19.77 6.01
CA LEU A 231 8.03 -20.07 7.45
C LEU A 231 9.17 -19.37 8.21
N ALA A 232 10.38 -19.39 7.67
CA ALA A 232 11.54 -18.74 8.27
C ALA A 232 11.35 -17.21 8.37
N ASP A 233 10.81 -16.58 7.32
CA ASP A 233 10.50 -15.14 7.33
C ASP A 233 9.45 -14.79 8.39
N ALA A 234 8.39 -15.59 8.49
CA ALA A 234 7.34 -15.36 9.49
C ALA A 234 7.89 -15.41 10.92
N ILE A 235 8.79 -16.35 11.21
CA ILE A 235 9.47 -16.45 12.51
C ILE A 235 10.35 -15.24 12.75
N SER A 236 11.15 -14.84 11.76
CA SER A 236 12.07 -13.70 11.84
C SER A 236 11.31 -12.40 12.05
N TRP A 237 10.23 -12.17 11.29
CA TRP A 237 9.40 -10.96 11.42
C TRP A 237 8.69 -10.89 12.76
N GLY A 238 8.17 -12.02 13.26
CA GLY A 238 7.59 -12.08 14.60
C GLY A 238 8.60 -11.80 15.70
N ALA A 239 9.85 -12.24 15.54
CA ALA A 239 10.93 -11.93 16.47
C ALA A 239 11.30 -10.45 16.44
N ALA A 240 11.43 -9.86 15.26
CA ALA A 240 11.71 -8.44 15.08
C ALA A 240 10.59 -7.55 15.65
N GLU A 241 9.33 -7.93 15.46
CA GLU A 241 8.18 -7.20 16.04
C GLU A 241 8.25 -7.14 17.57
N ARG A 242 8.61 -8.24 18.22
CA ARG A 242 8.77 -8.30 19.69
C ARG A 242 9.89 -7.42 20.23
N THR A 243 10.90 -7.15 19.41
CA THR A 243 12.03 -6.25 19.80
C THR A 243 11.79 -4.79 19.39
N GLY A 244 10.65 -4.46 18.78
CA GLY A 244 10.33 -3.12 18.30
C GLY A 244 11.01 -2.72 16.99
N ALA A 245 11.77 -3.63 16.37
CA ALA A 245 12.42 -3.42 15.07
C ALA A 245 11.63 -4.06 13.91
N GLY A 246 10.37 -4.41 14.14
CA GLY A 246 9.53 -5.10 13.16
C GLY A 246 8.65 -4.17 12.33
N LEU A 247 7.56 -4.75 11.81
CA LEU A 247 6.62 -4.07 10.92
C LEU A 247 6.05 -2.78 11.53
N SER A 248 5.73 -2.77 12.81
CA SER A 248 5.19 -1.58 13.50
C SER A 248 6.08 -0.34 13.37
N ALA A 249 7.38 -0.51 13.19
CA ALA A 249 8.32 0.62 13.05
C ALA A 249 8.19 1.35 11.70
N VAL A 250 7.72 0.68 10.65
CA VAL A 250 7.65 1.23 9.28
C VAL A 250 6.25 1.65 8.85
N LEU A 251 5.20 1.15 9.51
CA LEU A 251 3.81 1.39 9.12
C LEU A 251 3.37 2.86 9.22
N GLY A 252 4.03 3.68 10.04
CA GLY A 252 3.79 5.13 10.10
C GLY A 252 4.01 5.85 8.77
N ALA A 253 4.69 5.19 7.83
CA ALA A 253 4.89 5.68 6.49
C ALA A 253 3.65 5.52 5.58
N VAL A 254 2.69 4.67 5.93
CA VAL A 254 1.45 4.43 5.15
C VAL A 254 0.44 5.52 5.47
N ASP A 255 -0.02 6.23 4.44
CA ASP A 255 -0.94 7.38 4.53
C ASP A 255 -2.24 7.20 3.74
N VAL A 256 -2.51 5.97 3.28
CA VAL A 256 -3.76 5.59 2.61
C VAL A 256 -4.80 5.08 3.62
N PRO A 257 -6.11 5.07 3.29
CA PRO A 257 -7.13 4.47 4.16
C PRO A 257 -6.83 3.01 4.49
N VAL A 258 -6.92 2.64 5.76
CA VAL A 258 -6.65 1.27 6.24
C VAL A 258 -7.84 0.74 7.03
N LEU A 259 -8.33 -0.44 6.66
CA LEU A 259 -9.28 -1.22 7.45
C LEU A 259 -8.56 -2.45 8.04
N VAL A 260 -8.45 -2.49 9.36
CA VAL A 260 -8.04 -3.69 10.09
C VAL A 260 -9.30 -4.44 10.51
N PHE A 261 -9.59 -5.54 9.81
CA PHE A 261 -10.75 -6.36 10.05
C PHE A 261 -10.38 -7.56 10.92
N THR A 262 -11.04 -7.73 12.07
CA THR A 262 -10.67 -8.73 13.08
C THR A 262 -11.81 -9.68 13.39
N ALA A 263 -11.49 -10.90 13.79
CA ALA A 263 -12.48 -11.90 14.21
C ALA A 263 -12.34 -12.24 15.71
N PRO A 264 -13.43 -12.20 16.50
CA PRO A 264 -13.35 -12.36 17.96
C PRO A 264 -13.01 -13.78 18.42
N ARG A 265 -13.23 -14.78 17.56
CA ARG A 265 -12.89 -16.20 17.82
C ARG A 265 -11.63 -16.65 17.09
N ASP A 266 -10.81 -15.72 16.66
CA ASP A 266 -9.54 -16.03 16.01
C ASP A 266 -8.51 -16.45 17.05
N ALA A 267 -8.16 -17.73 17.05
CA ALA A 267 -7.13 -18.30 17.91
C ALA A 267 -5.72 -18.21 17.30
N ILE A 268 -5.63 -17.98 15.96
CA ILE A 268 -4.37 -17.86 15.22
C ILE A 268 -3.84 -16.44 15.32
N ALA A 269 -4.66 -15.47 14.90
CA ALA A 269 -4.36 -14.05 14.96
C ALA A 269 -5.39 -13.33 15.87
N PRO A 270 -5.22 -13.37 17.20
CA PRO A 270 -6.18 -12.82 18.15
C PRO A 270 -6.52 -11.35 17.84
N ALA A 271 -7.80 -10.99 17.93
CA ALA A 271 -8.30 -9.67 17.57
C ALA A 271 -7.53 -8.51 18.22
N THR A 272 -7.04 -8.71 19.45
CA THR A 272 -6.20 -7.72 20.16
C THR A 272 -4.84 -7.50 19.50
N ARG A 273 -4.27 -8.53 18.86
CA ARG A 273 -3.00 -8.44 18.12
C ARG A 273 -3.21 -7.81 16.76
N CYS A 274 -4.28 -8.20 16.05
CA CYS A 274 -4.67 -7.53 14.82
C CYS A 274 -4.94 -6.04 15.06
N ALA A 275 -5.65 -5.68 16.13
CA ALA A 275 -5.93 -4.28 16.47
C ALA A 275 -4.66 -3.48 16.82
N ARG A 276 -3.61 -4.13 17.34
CA ARG A 276 -2.31 -3.47 17.56
C ARG A 276 -1.66 -3.05 16.24
N LEU A 277 -1.86 -3.81 15.17
CA LEU A 277 -1.36 -3.46 13.84
C LEU A 277 -1.94 -2.16 13.30
N ALA A 278 -3.12 -1.72 13.79
CA ALA A 278 -3.74 -0.46 13.39
C ALA A 278 -3.04 0.78 13.98
N ARG A 279 -2.37 0.65 15.14
CA ARG A 279 -1.81 1.78 15.89
C ARG A 279 -0.72 2.56 15.16
N PRO A 280 0.22 1.90 14.47
CA PRO A 280 1.29 2.58 13.75
C PRO A 280 0.84 3.37 12.52
N PHE A 281 -0.36 3.13 11.98
CA PHE A 281 -0.91 3.88 10.83
C PHE A 281 -1.35 5.30 11.23
N ALA A 282 -0.48 6.07 11.86
CA ALA A 282 -0.80 7.35 12.46
C ALA A 282 -1.20 8.46 11.47
N GLY A 283 -0.82 8.33 10.20
CA GLY A 283 -1.16 9.28 9.13
C GLY A 283 -2.35 8.87 8.28
N ALA A 284 -2.92 7.69 8.51
CA ALA A 284 -3.99 7.10 7.72
C ALA A 284 -5.37 7.23 8.41
N ASP A 285 -6.45 7.17 7.61
CA ASP A 285 -7.81 6.87 8.13
C ASP A 285 -7.86 5.37 8.48
N ALA A 286 -7.24 5.01 9.62
CA ALA A 286 -7.16 3.63 10.07
C ALA A 286 -8.36 3.29 10.96
N ARG A 287 -9.11 2.26 10.55
CA ARG A 287 -10.27 1.76 11.29
C ARG A 287 -10.06 0.31 11.70
N VAL A 288 -10.50 -0.03 12.90
CA VAL A 288 -10.58 -1.42 13.38
C VAL A 288 -12.05 -1.84 13.42
N GLN A 289 -12.39 -2.90 12.70
CA GLN A 289 -13.71 -3.51 12.70
C GLN A 289 -13.63 -4.95 13.18
N SER A 290 -14.47 -5.32 14.15
CA SER A 290 -14.55 -6.70 14.61
C SER A 290 -15.77 -7.39 14.00
N ALA A 291 -15.58 -8.57 13.43
CA ALA A 291 -16.63 -9.42 12.87
C ALA A 291 -17.34 -10.21 13.99
N ALA A 292 -18.06 -9.50 14.82
CA ALA A 292 -18.74 -10.01 16.02
C ALA A 292 -20.24 -9.75 15.98
N ARG A 293 -21.05 -10.61 16.63
CA ARG A 293 -22.49 -10.36 16.78
C ARG A 293 -22.79 -9.01 17.41
N ARG A 294 -22.00 -8.60 18.40
CA ARG A 294 -22.16 -7.29 19.07
C ARG A 294 -21.88 -6.08 18.17
N THR A 295 -21.27 -6.27 17.03
CA THR A 295 -20.96 -5.23 16.04
C THR A 295 -21.77 -5.40 14.74
N GLY A 296 -22.88 -6.16 14.78
CA GLY A 296 -23.85 -6.28 13.69
C GLY A 296 -23.62 -7.44 12.74
N PHE A 297 -22.64 -8.31 12.99
CA PHE A 297 -22.42 -9.50 12.16
C PHE A 297 -23.27 -10.68 12.62
N ALA A 298 -23.64 -11.56 11.70
CA ALA A 298 -24.50 -12.72 11.96
C ALA A 298 -23.90 -13.68 12.98
N ARG A 299 -22.57 -13.69 13.12
CA ARG A 299 -21.84 -14.56 14.04
C ARG A 299 -20.56 -13.93 14.56
N ASN A 300 -19.98 -14.57 15.59
CA ASN A 300 -18.60 -14.33 15.98
C ASN A 300 -17.69 -15.15 15.09
N HIS A 301 -16.96 -14.50 14.20
CA HIS A 301 -16.09 -15.16 13.24
C HIS A 301 -14.77 -15.66 13.85
N SER A 302 -14.13 -16.65 13.21
CA SER A 302 -12.80 -17.21 13.52
C SER A 302 -11.80 -16.79 12.42
N HIS A 303 -10.61 -17.40 12.34
CA HIS A 303 -9.54 -16.96 11.45
C HIS A 303 -9.94 -16.90 9.97
N GLU A 304 -10.44 -17.98 9.40
CA GLU A 304 -10.81 -18.06 7.98
C GLU A 304 -12.29 -17.80 7.71
N SER A 305 -13.14 -17.86 8.76
CA SER A 305 -14.58 -17.79 8.59
C SER A 305 -15.13 -16.48 8.03
N PRO A 306 -14.45 -15.33 8.12
CA PRO A 306 -14.85 -14.13 7.39
C PRO A 306 -14.79 -14.27 5.87
N LEU A 307 -14.04 -15.27 5.36
CA LEU A 307 -13.82 -15.48 3.93
C LEU A 307 -14.37 -16.81 3.41
N LEU A 308 -14.50 -17.82 4.27
CA LEU A 308 -14.91 -19.19 3.86
C LEU A 308 -16.29 -19.60 4.36
N HIS A 309 -16.82 -18.96 5.40
CA HIS A 309 -18.12 -19.38 5.95
C HIS A 309 -19.28 -18.81 5.14
N PRO A 310 -20.33 -19.59 4.80
CA PRO A 310 -21.48 -19.11 4.03
C PRO A 310 -22.14 -17.83 4.57
N ALA A 311 -22.22 -17.66 5.91
CA ALA A 311 -22.75 -16.43 6.49
C ALA A 311 -21.97 -15.16 6.11
N ALA A 312 -20.72 -15.27 5.67
CA ALA A 312 -19.94 -14.12 5.22
C ALA A 312 -20.53 -13.44 3.97
N THR A 313 -21.30 -14.17 3.16
CA THR A 313 -21.99 -13.61 1.99
C THR A 313 -23.06 -12.59 2.35
N THR A 314 -23.62 -12.67 3.55
CA THR A 314 -24.70 -11.81 4.00
C THR A 314 -24.25 -10.70 4.95
N ASP A 315 -23.05 -10.79 5.52
CA ASP A 315 -22.55 -9.80 6.48
C ASP A 315 -21.15 -9.26 6.15
N VAL A 316 -20.14 -10.13 6.06
CA VAL A 316 -18.76 -9.70 5.88
C VAL A 316 -18.52 -9.16 4.48
N PHE A 317 -18.95 -9.87 3.44
CA PHE A 317 -18.70 -9.46 2.06
C PHE A 317 -19.39 -8.15 1.70
N PRO A 318 -20.67 -7.93 2.04
CA PRO A 318 -21.30 -6.63 1.88
C PRO A 318 -20.56 -5.52 2.64
N PHE A 319 -20.13 -5.76 3.88
CA PHE A 319 -19.39 -4.78 4.66
C PHE A 319 -18.06 -4.39 3.98
N LEU A 320 -17.28 -5.37 3.53
CA LEU A 320 -16.01 -5.11 2.84
C LEU A 320 -16.24 -4.40 1.50
N ARG A 321 -17.22 -4.87 0.71
CA ARG A 321 -17.64 -4.21 -0.54
C ARG A 321 -18.00 -2.75 -0.30
N ASP A 322 -18.85 -2.47 0.66
CA ASP A 322 -19.36 -1.12 0.94
C ASP A 322 -18.23 -0.20 1.44
N TRP A 323 -17.28 -0.74 2.21
CA TRP A 323 -16.09 0.00 2.62
C TRP A 323 -15.22 0.39 1.40
N LEU A 324 -15.04 -0.51 0.44
CA LEU A 324 -14.32 -0.27 -0.81
C LEU A 324 -15.09 0.71 -1.71
N VAL A 325 -16.40 0.46 -1.94
CA VAL A 325 -17.26 1.32 -2.76
C VAL A 325 -17.28 2.76 -2.24
N ALA A 326 -17.41 2.96 -0.93
CA ALA A 326 -17.38 4.29 -0.33
C ALA A 326 -16.07 5.05 -0.61
N ARG A 327 -15.00 4.36 -0.98
CA ARG A 327 -13.68 4.91 -1.30
C ARG A 327 -13.33 4.85 -2.79
N THR A 328 -14.16 4.20 -3.59
CA THR A 328 -13.98 4.11 -5.05
C THR A 328 -14.03 5.48 -5.69
N THR A 329 -14.94 6.35 -5.28
CA THR A 329 -15.02 7.73 -5.77
C THR A 329 -13.69 8.48 -5.52
N ALA A 330 -13.01 8.19 -4.43
CA ALA A 330 -11.69 8.72 -4.14
C ALA A 330 -10.60 8.07 -5.03
N ALA A 331 -10.74 6.80 -5.39
CA ALA A 331 -9.80 6.06 -6.23
C ALA A 331 -9.98 6.34 -7.73
N THR A 332 -11.21 6.38 -8.23
CA THR A 332 -11.53 6.73 -9.64
C THR A 332 -11.31 8.21 -9.93
N HIS A 333 -11.44 9.04 -8.92
CA HIS A 333 -10.99 10.43 -8.92
C HIS A 333 -9.56 10.54 -8.37
N GLY A 334 -8.79 9.50 -8.32
CA GLY A 334 -7.35 9.46 -8.01
C GLY A 334 -6.50 10.17 -9.06
N SER A 335 -7.13 10.49 -10.17
CA SER A 335 -6.98 11.71 -10.94
C SER A 335 -7.86 12.86 -10.40
N GLY A 336 -8.43 12.78 -9.25
CA GLY A 336 -9.33 13.77 -8.68
C GLY A 336 -9.63 13.47 -7.22
N THR A 337 -8.88 14.12 -6.34
CA THR A 337 -9.24 14.45 -4.96
C THR A 337 -9.92 13.31 -4.16
N VAL A 338 -9.18 12.72 -3.23
CA VAL A 338 -9.77 12.39 -1.93
C VAL A 338 -10.48 13.66 -1.47
N GLU A 339 -11.76 13.73 -1.69
CA GLU A 339 -12.62 14.70 -1.06
C GLU A 339 -12.80 14.26 0.41
N LEU A 340 -11.67 14.24 1.15
CA LEU A 340 -11.75 14.40 2.58
C LEU A 340 -12.65 15.62 2.76
N ALA A 341 -13.57 15.57 3.68
CA ALA A 341 -14.43 16.69 4.03
C ALA A 341 -13.58 17.86 4.55
N ARG A 342 -12.75 18.41 3.64
CA ARG A 342 -11.91 19.56 3.89
C ARG A 342 -12.78 20.80 3.79
N ARG A 343 -12.66 21.63 4.78
CA ARG A 343 -13.57 22.77 4.96
C ARG A 343 -13.39 23.84 3.88
N TYR A 344 -12.19 23.98 3.32
CA TYR A 344 -11.86 25.04 2.37
C TYR A 344 -11.30 24.47 1.09
N ARG A 345 -11.74 25.03 -0.06
CA ARG A 345 -11.35 24.55 -1.39
C ARG A 345 -11.07 25.72 -2.33
N VAL A 346 -10.07 25.52 -3.18
CA VAL A 346 -9.79 26.38 -4.33
C VAL A 346 -9.76 25.49 -5.56
N GLN A 347 -10.51 25.85 -6.60
CA GLN A 347 -10.55 25.11 -7.85
C GLN A 347 -10.43 26.04 -9.04
N SER A 348 -9.67 25.60 -10.06
CA SER A 348 -9.49 26.31 -11.31
C SER A 348 -9.27 25.31 -12.44
N THR A 349 -10.12 25.37 -13.46
CA THR A 349 -9.96 24.62 -14.71
C THR A 349 -9.69 25.59 -15.82
N VAL A 350 -8.62 25.39 -16.59
CA VAL A 350 -8.23 26.26 -17.70
C VAL A 350 -7.69 25.46 -18.87
N GLU A 351 -7.93 25.94 -20.08
CA GLU A 351 -7.29 25.44 -21.28
C GLU A 351 -6.05 26.27 -21.62
N LEU A 352 -5.00 25.58 -22.02
CA LEU A 352 -3.71 26.15 -22.37
C LEU A 352 -3.34 25.71 -23.79
N GLU A 353 -2.86 26.67 -24.58
CA GLU A 353 -2.41 26.48 -25.96
C GLU A 353 -0.97 25.93 -25.99
N ALA A 354 -0.75 24.77 -25.32
CA ALA A 354 0.54 24.09 -25.27
C ALA A 354 0.35 22.61 -24.93
N PRO A 355 1.25 21.70 -25.36
CA PRO A 355 1.19 20.28 -25.02
C PRO A 355 1.44 20.04 -23.54
N ALA A 356 0.92 18.92 -23.00
CA ALA A 356 1.00 18.58 -21.58
C ALA A 356 2.44 18.54 -21.06
N GLU A 357 3.38 18.06 -21.83
CA GLU A 357 4.81 18.02 -21.48
C GLU A 357 5.38 19.42 -21.18
N ALA A 358 5.05 20.40 -22.03
CA ALA A 358 5.51 21.77 -21.84
C ALA A 358 4.89 22.40 -20.59
N VAL A 359 3.57 22.20 -20.41
CA VAL A 359 2.83 22.69 -19.23
C VAL A 359 3.40 22.05 -17.95
N PHE A 360 3.57 20.73 -17.95
CA PHE A 360 4.13 19.98 -16.83
C PHE A 360 5.55 20.45 -16.48
N GLY A 361 6.40 20.63 -17.49
CA GLY A 361 7.77 21.11 -17.32
C GLY A 361 7.86 22.47 -16.64
N VAL A 362 6.93 23.40 -16.97
CA VAL A 362 6.86 24.70 -16.28
C VAL A 362 6.35 24.54 -14.85
N LEU A 363 5.31 23.75 -14.62
CA LEU A 363 4.72 23.52 -13.29
C LEU A 363 5.66 22.80 -12.34
N SER A 364 6.47 21.85 -12.84
CA SER A 364 7.43 21.08 -12.03
C SER A 364 8.74 21.83 -11.81
N ARG A 365 9.41 22.30 -12.87
CA ARG A 365 10.79 22.82 -12.80
C ARG A 365 10.87 24.33 -12.57
N ARG A 366 9.80 25.11 -12.89
CA ARG A 366 9.75 26.56 -12.71
C ARG A 366 8.74 27.02 -11.64
N TRP A 367 8.32 26.10 -10.78
CA TRP A 367 7.35 26.37 -9.72
C TRP A 367 7.73 27.58 -8.84
N SER A 368 9.03 27.80 -8.58
CA SER A 368 9.51 28.90 -7.75
C SER A 368 9.25 30.28 -8.32
N THR A 369 8.99 30.36 -9.63
CA THR A 369 8.70 31.62 -10.33
C THR A 369 7.21 31.88 -10.53
N LEU A 370 6.36 30.88 -10.32
CA LEU A 370 4.93 31.00 -10.57
C LEU A 370 4.17 31.75 -9.48
N TRP A 371 4.57 31.64 -8.23
CA TRP A 371 3.91 32.28 -7.10
C TRP A 371 4.67 33.56 -6.66
N PRO A 372 3.96 34.56 -6.13
CA PRO A 372 4.58 35.83 -5.70
C PRO A 372 5.23 35.73 -4.32
N VAL A 373 5.85 34.61 -4.02
CA VAL A 373 6.54 34.33 -2.76
C VAL A 373 7.91 33.72 -3.04
N ARG A 374 8.89 34.03 -2.20
CA ARG A 374 10.22 33.39 -2.31
C ARG A 374 10.10 31.95 -1.95
N GLN A 375 10.48 31.09 -2.89
CA GLN A 375 10.46 29.65 -2.73
C GLN A 375 11.85 29.08 -2.98
N ARG A 376 12.20 28.04 -2.22
CA ARG A 376 13.43 27.28 -2.41
C ARG A 376 13.17 25.80 -2.20
N ARG A 377 13.89 24.95 -2.92
CA ARG A 377 13.95 23.53 -2.63
C ARG A 377 14.84 23.31 -1.40
N VAL A 378 14.38 22.51 -0.43
CA VAL A 378 15.10 22.19 0.80
C VAL A 378 15.44 20.71 0.89
N ARG A 379 14.81 19.88 0.06
CA ARG A 379 15.13 18.47 -0.14
C ARG A 379 14.87 18.10 -1.58
N ASP A 380 15.78 17.37 -2.20
CA ASP A 380 15.63 16.84 -3.55
C ASP A 380 14.65 15.67 -3.57
N GLY A 381 14.11 15.39 -4.76
CA GLY A 381 13.31 14.21 -5.04
C GLY A 381 14.13 12.93 -4.94
N VAL A 382 13.43 11.79 -4.92
CA VAL A 382 14.07 10.45 -4.87
C VAL A 382 14.78 10.10 -6.16
N ASP A 383 14.39 10.69 -7.29
CA ASP A 383 15.06 10.52 -8.59
C ASP A 383 16.06 11.67 -8.78
N PRO A 384 17.38 11.35 -8.93
CA PRO A 384 18.41 12.37 -9.16
C PRO A 384 18.20 13.17 -10.46
N THR A 385 17.52 12.59 -11.46
CA THR A 385 17.23 13.24 -12.74
C THR A 385 16.05 14.22 -12.65
N GLU A 386 15.20 14.06 -11.63
CA GLU A 386 14.03 14.89 -11.35
C GLU A 386 14.06 15.42 -9.91
N PRO A 387 15.01 16.34 -9.60
CA PRO A 387 15.20 16.85 -8.23
C PRO A 387 13.98 17.58 -7.66
N ASP A 388 13.07 18.08 -8.52
CA ASP A 388 11.78 18.67 -8.14
C ASP A 388 10.62 17.66 -8.17
N GLY A 389 10.92 16.36 -8.35
CA GLY A 389 9.98 15.26 -8.46
C GLY A 389 9.47 14.73 -7.12
N LEU A 390 9.11 13.44 -7.11
CA LEU A 390 8.54 12.75 -5.96
C LEU A 390 9.42 12.90 -4.72
N ARG A 391 8.80 13.21 -3.55
CA ARG A 391 9.45 13.43 -2.25
C ARG A 391 10.31 14.70 -2.17
N SER A 392 10.42 15.51 -3.21
CA SER A 392 11.05 16.82 -3.06
C SER A 392 10.27 17.69 -2.06
N VAL A 393 10.99 18.51 -1.30
CA VAL A 393 10.38 19.45 -0.35
C VAL A 393 10.71 20.88 -0.76
N ARG A 394 9.67 21.69 -0.85
CA ARG A 394 9.72 23.10 -1.19
C ARG A 394 9.40 23.92 0.06
N ALA A 395 10.24 24.90 0.36
CA ALA A 395 9.98 25.85 1.43
C ALA A 395 9.63 27.22 0.85
N GLN A 396 8.60 27.85 1.39
CA GLN A 396 8.14 29.17 1.01
C GLN A 396 7.86 30.01 2.26
N LYS A 397 8.10 31.33 2.17
CA LYS A 397 7.74 32.28 3.21
C LYS A 397 6.56 33.13 2.74
N VAL A 398 5.42 32.94 3.35
CA VAL A 398 4.23 33.74 3.10
C VAL A 398 4.23 34.96 4.02
N LEU A 399 4.09 36.15 3.47
CA LEU A 399 4.15 37.44 4.18
C LEU A 399 5.42 37.63 5.04
N GLY A 400 6.52 36.95 4.68
CA GLY A 400 7.79 37.05 5.42
C GLY A 400 7.82 36.37 6.79
N LEU A 401 6.67 35.96 7.31
CA LEU A 401 6.51 35.53 8.71
C LEU A 401 6.34 34.03 8.87
N TRP A 402 5.63 33.35 7.93
CA TRP A 402 5.27 31.96 8.11
C TRP A 402 5.98 31.04 7.13
N PRO A 403 6.90 30.19 7.63
CA PRO A 403 7.52 29.17 6.79
C PRO A 403 6.51 28.06 6.52
N ILE A 404 6.18 27.88 5.23
CA ILE A 404 5.42 26.73 4.76
C ILE A 404 6.38 25.79 4.07
N GLN A 405 6.26 24.49 4.35
CA GLN A 405 6.97 23.46 3.62
C GLN A 405 5.96 22.50 2.99
N GLU A 406 6.17 22.23 1.72
CA GLU A 406 5.33 21.35 0.92
C GLU A 406 6.17 20.22 0.34
N GLU A 407 5.67 18.99 0.45
CA GLU A 407 6.27 17.78 -0.10
C GLU A 407 5.47 17.34 -1.32
N ILE A 408 6.17 17.00 -2.41
CA ILE A 408 5.55 16.35 -3.57
C ILE A 408 5.28 14.89 -3.20
N VAL A 409 4.00 14.52 -3.18
CA VAL A 409 3.54 13.18 -2.78
C VAL A 409 3.11 12.31 -3.95
N CYS A 410 2.81 12.91 -5.11
CA CYS A 410 2.61 12.22 -6.37
C CYS A 410 3.26 13.02 -7.50
N TYR A 411 4.00 12.32 -8.38
CA TYR A 411 4.68 12.94 -9.51
C TYR A 411 4.63 12.00 -10.70
N ARG A 412 3.76 12.29 -11.67
CA ARG A 412 3.54 11.48 -12.88
C ARG A 412 3.64 12.36 -14.12
N PRO A 413 4.84 12.56 -14.68
CA PRO A 413 5.00 13.29 -15.93
C PRO A 413 4.26 12.58 -17.09
N PRO A 414 3.61 13.30 -18.00
CA PRO A 414 3.35 14.74 -17.95
C PRO A 414 1.96 15.10 -17.38
N ARG A 415 1.34 14.27 -16.54
CA ARG A 415 -0.10 14.30 -16.26
C ARG A 415 -0.50 14.77 -14.87
N LEU A 416 0.29 14.46 -13.81
CA LEU A 416 -0.17 14.66 -12.43
C LEU A 416 0.96 15.10 -11.49
N ILE A 417 0.69 16.16 -10.71
CA ILE A 417 1.51 16.57 -9.56
C ILE A 417 0.58 16.75 -8.36
N GLU A 418 0.89 16.05 -7.26
CA GLU A 418 0.23 16.30 -5.97
C GLU A 418 1.26 16.68 -4.91
N TYR A 419 0.87 17.58 -4.02
CA TYR A 419 1.72 18.05 -2.95
C TYR A 419 0.93 18.34 -1.68
N ARG A 420 1.56 18.12 -0.54
CA ARG A 420 0.95 18.38 0.78
C ARG A 420 1.81 19.31 1.63
N THR A 421 1.19 20.06 2.49
CA THR A 421 1.91 20.83 3.51
C THR A 421 2.36 19.89 4.63
N ILE A 422 3.67 19.86 4.88
CA ILE A 422 4.29 19.12 6.01
C ILE A 422 4.64 20.06 7.17
N ARG A 423 4.73 21.37 6.92
CA ARG A 423 4.92 22.40 7.94
C ARG A 423 4.21 23.69 7.49
N GLY A 424 3.34 24.24 8.35
CA GLY A 424 2.61 25.48 8.03
C GLY A 424 1.36 25.66 8.87
N PRO A 425 0.61 26.74 8.64
CA PRO A 425 -0.60 27.07 9.40
C PRO A 425 -1.84 26.30 8.94
N VAL A 426 -1.77 25.62 7.80
CA VAL A 426 -2.87 24.82 7.26
C VAL A 426 -2.72 23.35 7.67
N ARG A 427 -3.86 22.67 7.83
CA ARG A 427 -3.95 21.25 8.16
C ARG A 427 -4.59 20.50 6.98
N ASN A 428 -4.31 19.21 6.88
CA ASN A 428 -4.91 18.33 5.87
C ASN A 428 -4.81 18.88 4.43
N HIS A 429 -3.75 19.64 4.13
CA HIS A 429 -3.58 20.29 2.85
C HIS A 429 -3.21 19.28 1.75
N LEU A 430 -3.89 19.39 0.62
CA LEU A 430 -3.52 18.72 -0.62
C LEU A 430 -3.69 19.68 -1.79
N GLY A 431 -2.62 19.91 -2.53
CA GLY A 431 -2.66 20.53 -3.84
C GLY A 431 -2.63 19.43 -4.91
N HIS A 432 -3.48 19.56 -5.91
CA HIS A 432 -3.65 18.61 -7.00
C HIS A 432 -3.63 19.36 -8.34
N ILE A 433 -2.74 18.98 -9.23
CA ILE A 433 -2.56 19.52 -10.56
C ILE A 433 -2.66 18.39 -11.55
N GLN A 434 -3.73 18.37 -12.35
CA GLN A 434 -3.94 17.37 -13.38
C GLN A 434 -3.93 18.02 -14.77
N LEU A 435 -3.25 17.36 -15.71
CA LEU A 435 -3.18 17.75 -17.11
C LEU A 435 -3.86 16.69 -17.97
N THR A 436 -4.71 17.12 -18.89
CA THR A 436 -5.40 16.26 -19.85
C THR A 436 -5.14 16.81 -21.25
N ASP A 437 -4.66 15.96 -22.15
CA ASP A 437 -4.44 16.34 -23.54
C ASP A 437 -5.77 16.63 -24.24
N LEU A 438 -5.79 17.70 -25.02
CA LEU A 438 -6.90 18.09 -25.88
C LEU A 438 -6.45 18.07 -27.34
N ALA A 439 -7.42 17.98 -28.25
CA ALA A 439 -7.13 18.07 -29.67
C ALA A 439 -6.41 19.36 -30.03
N GLY A 440 -5.51 19.30 -31.03
CA GLY A 440 -4.75 20.46 -31.52
C GLY A 440 -3.56 20.86 -30.66
N GLY A 441 -2.98 19.93 -29.87
CA GLY A 441 -1.80 20.20 -29.04
C GLY A 441 -2.07 21.13 -27.86
N ARG A 442 -3.32 21.18 -27.41
CA ARG A 442 -3.77 21.94 -26.24
C ARG A 442 -3.84 21.05 -25.01
N THR A 443 -3.86 21.66 -23.83
CA THR A 443 -3.94 20.97 -22.56
C THR A 443 -4.98 21.60 -21.66
N ARG A 444 -5.86 20.78 -21.06
CA ARG A 444 -6.70 21.18 -19.94
C ARG A 444 -5.91 20.98 -18.65
N LEU A 445 -5.79 22.06 -17.90
CA LEU A 445 -5.20 22.11 -16.56
C LEU A 445 -6.31 22.19 -15.52
N ASP A 446 -6.44 21.17 -14.69
CA ASP A 446 -7.29 21.16 -13.51
C ASP A 446 -6.41 21.34 -12.28
N TYR A 447 -6.57 22.49 -11.61
CA TYR A 447 -5.83 22.82 -10.39
C TYR A 447 -6.79 22.93 -9.21
N ARG A 448 -6.54 22.13 -8.18
CA ARG A 448 -7.36 22.07 -6.97
C ARG A 448 -6.47 22.14 -5.75
N ILE A 449 -6.90 22.88 -4.74
CA ILE A 449 -6.30 22.92 -3.40
C ILE A 449 -7.41 22.70 -2.40
N ALA A 450 -7.19 21.80 -1.45
CA ALA A 450 -8.12 21.56 -0.35
C ALA A 450 -7.35 21.52 0.97
N PHE A 451 -7.89 22.15 2.02
CA PHE A 451 -7.23 22.25 3.32
C PHE A 451 -8.23 22.56 4.45
N ASP A 452 -7.75 22.36 5.69
CA ASP A 452 -8.38 22.84 6.89
C ASP A 452 -7.52 23.89 7.57
N THR A 453 -8.12 24.69 8.44
CA THR A 453 -7.40 25.66 9.28
C THR A 453 -7.69 25.42 10.76
N PRO A 454 -6.81 25.81 11.67
CA PRO A 454 -7.16 25.94 13.07
C PRO A 454 -8.41 26.83 13.25
N TRP A 455 -9.17 26.63 14.32
CA TRP A 455 -10.43 27.34 14.57
C TRP A 455 -10.31 28.87 14.57
N TRP A 456 -9.14 29.39 14.92
CA TRP A 456 -8.85 30.84 15.00
C TRP A 456 -8.41 31.44 13.65
N ALA A 457 -8.14 30.62 12.62
CA ALA A 457 -7.64 31.12 11.34
C ALA A 457 -8.78 31.28 10.32
N PRO A 458 -8.83 32.42 9.59
CA PRO A 458 -9.91 32.73 8.65
C PRO A 458 -9.74 31.94 7.33
N GLY A 459 -10.10 30.66 7.32
CA GLY A 459 -9.87 29.74 6.20
C GLY A 459 -10.53 30.16 4.89
N GLN A 460 -11.72 30.79 4.93
CA GLN A 460 -12.39 31.32 3.72
C GLN A 460 -11.59 32.46 3.08
N LEU A 461 -11.06 33.38 3.89
CA LEU A 461 -10.22 34.44 3.39
C LEU A 461 -8.91 33.91 2.79
N LEU A 462 -8.33 32.89 3.42
CA LEU A 462 -7.13 32.23 2.90
C LEU A 462 -7.42 31.53 1.55
N ALA A 463 -8.53 30.80 1.43
CA ALA A 463 -8.94 30.17 0.17
C ALA A 463 -9.18 31.21 -0.93
N ALA A 464 -9.86 32.33 -0.61
CA ALA A 464 -10.08 33.42 -1.54
C ALA A 464 -8.75 34.06 -1.98
N ALA A 465 -7.83 34.31 -1.06
CA ALA A 465 -6.50 34.86 -1.35
C ALA A 465 -5.69 33.94 -2.28
N ILE A 466 -5.64 32.62 -1.99
CA ILE A 466 -4.97 31.61 -2.83
C ILE A 466 -5.58 31.61 -4.25
N GLY A 467 -6.91 31.52 -4.36
CA GLY A 467 -7.61 31.48 -5.65
C GLY A 467 -7.41 32.80 -6.47
N THR A 468 -7.38 33.94 -5.80
CA THR A 468 -7.12 35.22 -6.45
C THR A 468 -5.68 35.34 -6.94
N THR A 469 -4.70 34.90 -6.10
CA THR A 469 -3.29 34.88 -6.47
C THR A 469 -3.05 33.91 -7.64
N TRP A 470 -3.69 32.77 -7.65
CA TRP A 470 -3.62 31.86 -8.78
C TRP A 470 -4.10 32.51 -10.07
N ARG A 471 -5.32 33.06 -10.08
CA ARG A 471 -5.93 33.66 -11.29
C ARG A 471 -5.20 34.91 -11.78
N ARG A 472 -4.82 35.81 -10.87
CA ARG A 472 -4.26 37.11 -11.23
C ARG A 472 -2.75 37.14 -11.40
N TRP A 473 -2.05 36.15 -10.84
CA TRP A 473 -0.59 36.13 -10.83
C TRP A 473 0.01 34.89 -11.45
N SER A 474 -0.31 33.70 -10.92
CA SER A 474 0.36 32.46 -11.31
C SER A 474 -0.03 32.00 -12.72
N LEU A 475 -1.31 32.00 -13.04
CA LEU A 475 -1.80 31.60 -14.37
C LEU A 475 -1.30 32.51 -15.52
N PRO A 476 -1.30 33.86 -15.41
CA PRO A 476 -0.67 34.70 -16.43
C PRO A 476 0.84 34.47 -16.60
N ARG A 477 1.55 34.13 -15.52
CA ARG A 477 2.97 33.75 -15.60
C ARG A 477 3.18 32.44 -16.30
N LEU A 478 2.38 31.42 -15.97
CA LEU A 478 2.40 30.15 -16.65
C LEU A 478 2.20 30.34 -18.16
N ARG A 479 1.19 31.07 -18.57
CA ARG A 479 0.94 31.38 -19.99
C ARG A 479 2.13 32.08 -20.65
N ARG A 480 2.78 33.04 -19.98
CA ARG A 480 3.97 33.73 -20.50
C ARG A 480 5.17 32.81 -20.65
N HIS A 481 5.36 31.88 -19.72
CA HIS A 481 6.42 30.88 -19.84
C HIS A 481 6.20 29.94 -21.03
N LEU A 482 4.96 29.52 -21.25
CA LEU A 482 4.61 28.66 -22.38
C LEU A 482 4.74 29.38 -23.73
N ALA A 483 4.34 30.66 -23.80
CA ALA A 483 4.51 31.44 -25.02
C ALA A 483 5.98 31.70 -25.41
N ARG A 484 6.93 31.67 -24.48
CA ARG A 484 8.37 31.79 -24.73
C ARG A 484 9.04 30.52 -25.17
N GLN A 485 8.36 29.41 -25.10
CA GLN A 485 8.88 28.08 -25.50
C GLN A 485 8.38 27.65 -26.90
N ARG A 486 7.43 28.41 -27.46
CA ARG A 486 7.04 28.34 -28.88
C ARG A 486 8.03 29.14 -29.73
#